data_577ffbbde3e2c7a60c00210279f35066
#
_entry.id   577ffbbde3e2c7a60c00210279f35066
#
_cell.length_a   1.000
_cell.length_b   1.000
_cell.length_c   1.000
_cell.angle_alpha   90.00
_cell.angle_beta   90.00
_cell.angle_gamma   90.00
#
_symmetry.space_group_name_H-M   'P 1'
#
loop_
_entity.id
_entity.type
_entity.pdbx_description
1 polymer ?
#
loop_
_entity_poly.entity_id
_entity_poly.type
_entity_poly.pdbx_seq_one_letter_code
_entity_poly.pdbx_strand_id
1 'polypeptide(L)'
;WNKKLYLQYLANPVGEHMPPGRSMMQTSDDGMHWSDPMVSFPIYRIPDGIQKKGRPEIAKELDAVMHQRMGFFVSSSNRLLTLAYYGIVMGKGDDPNDGKGIGRVVREIYKDGTLGPVYFIRYNSSWDTAKSAFPFFTTSKDKDFVAACNELLGNPLMMQQWVEEADRNDPLIPLKKDVKAFSYYHLNNGQVV
;
A
#
# COMPACT_ATOMS: atom_id res chain seq x y z
N TRP A 1 18.08 -6.94 2.44
CA TRP A 1 17.93 -7.27 3.85
C TRP A 1 18.28 -8.73 4.11
N ASN A 2 18.89 -9.03 5.25
CA ASN A 2 19.26 -10.40 5.61
C ASN A 2 20.04 -11.17 4.50
N LYS A 3 20.96 -10.46 3.84
CA LYS A 3 21.78 -10.95 2.71
C LYS A 3 20.98 -11.43 1.49
N LYS A 4 19.73 -10.97 1.35
CA LYS A 4 18.88 -11.25 0.19
C LYS A 4 18.43 -9.95 -0.47
N LEU A 5 18.24 -10.03 -1.76
CA LEU A 5 17.53 -9.05 -2.57
C LEU A 5 16.03 -9.42 -2.60
N TYR A 6 15.20 -8.42 -2.61
CA TYR A 6 13.73 -8.56 -2.65
C TYR A 6 13.19 -7.78 -3.84
N LEU A 7 12.37 -8.42 -4.62
CA LEU A 7 11.64 -7.81 -5.74
C LEU A 7 10.15 -7.95 -5.47
N GLN A 8 9.41 -6.86 -5.58
CA GLN A 8 7.95 -6.84 -5.48
C GLN A 8 7.36 -6.23 -6.74
N TYR A 9 6.29 -6.84 -7.27
CA TYR A 9 5.65 -6.40 -8.50
C TYR A 9 4.16 -6.74 -8.51
N LEU A 10 3.43 -6.08 -9.41
CA LEU A 10 2.01 -6.34 -9.65
C LEU A 10 1.81 -7.57 -10.53
N ALA A 11 0.73 -8.29 -10.25
CA ALA A 11 0.22 -9.34 -11.10
C ALA A 11 -1.29 -9.14 -11.32
N ASN A 12 -1.60 -8.34 -12.32
CA ASN A 12 -2.97 -8.02 -12.73
C ASN A 12 -3.26 -8.76 -14.04
N PRO A 13 -4.12 -9.79 -14.05
CA PRO A 13 -4.31 -10.64 -15.23
C PRO A 13 -5.02 -9.94 -16.39
N VAL A 14 -5.73 -8.84 -16.12
CA VAL A 14 -6.52 -8.11 -17.14
C VAL A 14 -5.79 -6.85 -17.60
N GLY A 15 -5.17 -6.11 -16.68
CA GLY A 15 -4.45 -4.86 -16.98
C GLY A 15 -4.12 -4.09 -15.72
N GLU A 16 -3.27 -3.07 -15.85
CA GLU A 16 -2.72 -2.32 -14.72
C GLU A 16 -3.80 -1.72 -13.80
N HIS A 17 -4.85 -1.18 -14.39
CA HIS A 17 -5.93 -0.51 -13.67
C HIS A 17 -7.21 -1.36 -13.57
N MET A 18 -7.09 -2.66 -13.77
CA MET A 18 -8.24 -3.56 -13.78
C MET A 18 -8.17 -4.60 -12.65
N PRO A 19 -9.30 -4.84 -11.93
CA PRO A 19 -9.36 -5.94 -10.98
C PRO A 19 -9.43 -7.30 -11.73
N PRO A 20 -9.10 -8.41 -11.06
CA PRO A 20 -8.50 -8.48 -9.75
C PRO A 20 -7.01 -8.21 -9.80
N GLY A 21 -6.45 -7.61 -8.72
CA GLY A 21 -5.03 -7.35 -8.62
C GLY A 21 -4.41 -7.97 -7.38
N ARG A 22 -3.18 -8.41 -7.50
CA ARG A 22 -2.37 -8.91 -6.40
C ARG A 22 -0.92 -8.47 -6.53
N SER A 23 -0.21 -8.44 -5.42
CA SER A 23 1.24 -8.22 -5.40
C SER A 23 1.97 -9.54 -5.26
N MET A 24 3.03 -9.70 -6.03
CA MET A 24 3.93 -10.83 -6.01
C MET A 24 5.29 -10.40 -5.50
N MET A 25 6.03 -11.34 -4.95
CA MET A 25 7.40 -11.12 -4.47
C MET A 25 8.30 -12.30 -4.84
N GLN A 26 9.55 -11.99 -5.12
CA GLN A 26 10.64 -12.95 -5.31
C GLN A 26 11.84 -12.51 -4.51
N THR A 27 12.73 -13.44 -4.20
CA THR A 27 13.99 -13.18 -3.52
C THR A 27 15.16 -13.73 -4.31
N SER A 28 16.34 -13.13 -4.13
CA SER A 28 17.57 -13.58 -4.76
C SER A 28 18.76 -13.38 -3.79
N ASP A 29 19.74 -14.25 -3.89
CA ASP A 29 21.00 -14.12 -3.17
C ASP A 29 22.08 -13.39 -4.01
N ASP A 30 21.94 -13.38 -5.32
CA ASP A 30 22.97 -12.87 -6.27
C ASP A 30 22.44 -11.83 -7.27
N GLY A 31 21.12 -11.60 -7.32
CA GLY A 31 20.46 -10.71 -8.27
C GLY A 31 20.27 -11.30 -9.67
N MET A 32 20.77 -12.50 -9.92
CA MET A 32 20.67 -13.19 -11.21
C MET A 32 19.68 -14.35 -11.16
N HIS A 33 19.65 -15.09 -10.07
CA HIS A 33 18.76 -16.22 -9.85
C HIS A 33 17.69 -15.86 -8.82
N TRP A 34 16.43 -15.94 -9.21
CA TRP A 34 15.29 -15.54 -8.38
C TRP A 34 14.46 -16.76 -7.97
N SER A 35 13.92 -16.70 -6.77
CA SER A 35 12.99 -17.72 -6.27
C SER A 35 11.74 -17.80 -7.12
N ASP A 36 10.95 -18.85 -6.95
CA ASP A 36 9.59 -18.88 -7.46
C ASP A 36 8.77 -17.70 -6.90
N PRO A 37 7.85 -17.13 -7.69
CA PRO A 37 6.99 -16.05 -7.24
C PRO A 37 6.07 -16.49 -6.08
N MET A 38 6.00 -15.66 -5.03
CA MET A 38 5.03 -15.83 -3.94
C MET A 38 4.09 -14.64 -3.88
N VAL A 39 2.86 -14.86 -3.40
CA VAL A 39 1.89 -13.78 -3.21
C VAL A 39 2.30 -12.97 -1.97
N SER A 40 2.74 -11.73 -2.16
CA SER A 40 3.04 -10.80 -1.06
C SER A 40 1.76 -10.14 -0.52
N PHE A 41 0.83 -9.74 -1.38
CA PHE A 41 -0.50 -9.30 -0.99
C PHE A 41 -1.55 -9.95 -1.90
N PRO A 42 -2.58 -10.60 -1.30
CA PRO A 42 -3.58 -11.34 -2.07
C PRO A 42 -4.56 -10.41 -2.79
N ILE A 43 -5.37 -10.98 -3.66
CA ILE A 43 -6.59 -10.32 -4.14
C ILE A 43 -7.46 -9.97 -2.93
N TYR A 44 -7.94 -8.74 -2.89
CA TYR A 44 -8.81 -8.26 -1.83
C TYR A 44 -10.24 -8.13 -2.36
N ARG A 45 -11.12 -9.03 -1.91
CA ARG A 45 -12.55 -8.91 -2.15
C ARG A 45 -13.11 -7.81 -1.27
N ILE A 46 -13.69 -6.79 -1.90
CA ILE A 46 -14.36 -5.72 -1.17
C ILE A 46 -15.62 -6.30 -0.52
N PRO A 47 -15.78 -6.20 0.82
CA PRO A 47 -16.96 -6.72 1.48
C PRO A 47 -18.25 -6.07 0.98
N ASP A 48 -19.30 -6.87 0.80
CA ASP A 48 -20.61 -6.38 0.38
C ASP A 48 -21.18 -5.35 1.35
N GLY A 49 -21.90 -4.38 0.81
CA GLY A 49 -22.57 -3.34 1.58
C GLY A 49 -21.65 -2.26 2.13
N ILE A 50 -20.37 -2.23 1.72
CA ILE A 50 -19.51 -1.07 1.96
C ILE A 50 -19.93 0.04 1.01
N GLN A 51 -20.11 1.22 1.57
CA GLN A 51 -20.35 2.44 0.81
C GLN A 51 -19.10 3.32 0.85
N LYS A 52 -18.74 3.82 -0.30
CA LYS A 52 -17.70 4.83 -0.42
C LYS A 52 -18.37 6.20 -0.48
N LYS A 53 -17.93 7.15 0.37
CA LYS A 53 -18.45 8.52 0.36
C LYS A 53 -18.37 9.12 -1.05
N GLY A 54 -19.52 9.59 -1.56
CA GLY A 54 -19.64 10.12 -2.91
C GLY A 54 -19.77 9.07 -4.02
N ARG A 55 -19.85 7.78 -3.67
CA ARG A 55 -20.06 6.65 -4.60
C ARG A 55 -21.11 5.70 -3.99
N PRO A 56 -22.39 5.89 -4.20
CA PRO A 56 -23.44 5.11 -3.55
C PRO A 56 -23.46 3.63 -3.95
N GLU A 57 -22.83 3.29 -5.05
CA GLU A 57 -22.93 1.96 -5.65
C GLU A 57 -21.53 1.34 -5.83
N ILE A 58 -21.01 0.72 -4.78
CA ILE A 58 -19.96 -0.28 -4.97
C ILE A 58 -20.67 -1.56 -5.39
N ALA A 59 -20.34 -2.03 -6.59
CA ALA A 59 -20.92 -3.26 -7.12
C ALA A 59 -20.67 -4.42 -6.16
N LYS A 60 -21.63 -5.30 -6.03
CA LYS A 60 -21.44 -6.57 -5.34
C LYS A 60 -20.31 -7.34 -6.02
N GLU A 61 -19.54 -8.07 -5.23
CA GLU A 61 -18.46 -8.93 -5.73
C GLU A 61 -17.31 -8.18 -6.43
N LEU A 62 -17.09 -6.92 -6.09
CA LEU A 62 -15.97 -6.16 -6.61
C LEU A 62 -14.66 -6.56 -5.91
N ASP A 63 -13.63 -6.86 -6.69
CA ASP A 63 -12.27 -6.98 -6.20
C ASP A 63 -11.55 -5.63 -6.27
N ALA A 64 -10.66 -5.39 -5.32
CA ALA A 64 -9.79 -4.24 -5.36
C ALA A 64 -8.75 -4.36 -6.47
N VAL A 65 -8.31 -3.23 -6.97
CA VAL A 65 -7.13 -3.14 -7.84
C VAL A 65 -5.90 -3.02 -6.94
N MET A 66 -4.97 -3.96 -7.07
CA MET A 66 -3.64 -3.74 -6.53
C MET A 66 -2.92 -2.78 -7.48
N HIS A 67 -2.49 -1.65 -6.97
CA HIS A 67 -1.80 -0.67 -7.78
C HIS A 67 -0.38 -0.43 -7.28
N GLN A 68 0.41 0.29 -8.08
CA GLN A 68 1.76 0.75 -7.73
C GLN A 68 1.79 1.26 -6.28
N ARG A 69 2.87 1.73 -5.76
CA ARG A 69 3.04 2.18 -4.38
C ARG A 69 3.36 1.04 -3.42
N MET A 70 4.04 0.09 -3.98
CA MET A 70 4.68 -0.98 -3.23
C MET A 70 6.06 -0.54 -2.77
N GLY A 71 6.56 -1.18 -1.74
CA GLY A 71 7.90 -0.90 -1.26
C GLY A 71 8.26 -1.73 -0.06
N PHE A 72 9.49 -1.54 0.36
CA PHE A 72 10.05 -2.19 1.54
C PHE A 72 10.55 -1.15 2.52
N PHE A 73 10.44 -1.45 3.80
CA PHE A 73 10.98 -0.64 4.88
C PHE A 73 11.66 -1.54 5.90
N VAL A 74 12.90 -1.21 6.24
CA VAL A 74 13.64 -1.88 7.33
C VAL A 74 13.60 -0.97 8.55
N SER A 75 12.97 -1.43 9.63
CA SER A 75 12.90 -0.69 10.87
C SER A 75 14.24 -0.67 11.62
N SER A 76 14.38 0.22 12.59
CA SER A 76 15.54 0.28 13.48
C SER A 76 15.75 -1.01 14.28
N SER A 77 14.68 -1.75 14.55
CA SER A 77 14.74 -3.09 15.15
C SER A 77 15.05 -4.22 14.16
N ASN A 78 15.46 -3.88 12.93
CA ASN A 78 15.82 -4.82 11.86
C ASN A 78 14.66 -5.76 11.45
N ARG A 79 13.44 -5.25 11.45
CA ARG A 79 12.27 -5.92 10.86
C ARG A 79 12.05 -5.42 9.44
N LEU A 80 11.75 -6.31 8.52
CA LEU A 80 11.43 -5.96 7.13
C LEU A 80 9.93 -5.91 6.95
N LEU A 81 9.42 -4.72 6.64
CA LEU A 81 8.03 -4.51 6.26
C LEU A 81 7.91 -4.39 4.75
N THR A 82 6.84 -4.92 4.19
CA THR A 82 6.44 -4.68 2.81
C THR A 82 5.08 -3.99 2.76
N LEU A 83 4.88 -3.16 1.75
CA LEU A 83 3.74 -2.28 1.57
C LEU A 83 3.07 -2.52 0.22
N ALA A 84 1.77 -2.29 0.18
CA ALA A 84 0.99 -2.23 -1.05
C ALA A 84 -0.21 -1.29 -0.88
N TYR A 85 -0.93 -1.05 -1.98
CA TYR A 85 -2.11 -0.20 -2.00
C TYR A 85 -3.27 -0.90 -2.69
N TYR A 86 -4.43 -0.91 -2.04
CA TYR A 86 -5.68 -1.37 -2.63
C TYR A 86 -6.50 -0.18 -3.11
N GLY A 87 -6.65 -0.10 -4.42
CA GLY A 87 -7.47 0.88 -5.10
C GLY A 87 -8.83 0.34 -5.50
N ILE A 88 -9.70 1.22 -5.98
CA ILE A 88 -11.01 0.88 -6.53
C ILE A 88 -11.13 1.49 -7.92
N VAL A 89 -11.50 0.66 -8.90
CA VAL A 89 -11.87 1.09 -10.23
C VAL A 89 -13.29 0.60 -10.50
N MET A 90 -14.22 1.51 -10.71
CA MET A 90 -15.63 1.23 -10.95
C MET A 90 -16.05 1.49 -12.40
N GLY A 91 -15.19 2.13 -13.18
CA GLY A 91 -15.49 2.46 -14.56
C GLY A 91 -14.34 3.13 -15.29
N LYS A 92 -14.53 3.36 -16.57
CA LYS A 92 -13.55 4.02 -17.44
C LYS A 92 -13.25 5.42 -16.92
N GLY A 93 -11.97 5.72 -16.72
CA GLY A 93 -11.50 7.02 -16.22
C GLY A 93 -11.38 7.11 -14.71
N ASP A 94 -11.69 6.05 -13.96
CA ASP A 94 -11.32 6.00 -12.54
C ASP A 94 -9.81 5.74 -12.41
N ASP A 95 -9.17 6.51 -11.55
CA ASP A 95 -7.80 6.32 -11.15
C ASP A 95 -7.76 5.69 -9.74
N PRO A 96 -7.22 4.48 -9.59
CA PRO A 96 -7.13 3.84 -8.28
C PRO A 96 -6.23 4.60 -7.28
N ASN A 97 -5.42 5.53 -7.77
CA ASN A 97 -4.44 6.26 -6.96
C ASN A 97 -4.91 7.62 -6.43
N ASP A 98 -6.08 8.08 -6.81
CA ASP A 98 -6.52 9.46 -6.58
C ASP A 98 -7.16 9.71 -5.20
N GLY A 99 -6.86 8.89 -4.21
CA GLY A 99 -7.49 8.95 -2.88
C GLY A 99 -8.87 8.35 -2.82
N LYS A 100 -9.38 7.83 -3.92
CA LYS A 100 -10.70 7.15 -3.99
C LYS A 100 -10.61 5.65 -3.74
N GLY A 101 -9.41 5.12 -3.53
CA GLY A 101 -9.19 3.73 -3.18
C GLY A 101 -9.56 3.38 -1.73
N ILE A 102 -9.10 2.23 -1.28
CA ILE A 102 -9.36 1.71 0.06
C ILE A 102 -8.30 2.22 1.03
N GLY A 103 -7.04 1.94 0.73
CA GLY A 103 -5.93 2.34 1.57
C GLY A 103 -4.68 1.49 1.39
N ARG A 104 -3.71 1.75 2.25
CA ARG A 104 -2.42 1.06 2.28
C ARG A 104 -2.44 -0.09 3.24
N VAL A 105 -1.81 -1.16 2.80
CA VAL A 105 -1.60 -2.36 3.60
C VAL A 105 -0.12 -2.61 3.85
N VAL A 106 0.14 -3.28 4.94
CA VAL A 106 1.48 -3.64 5.41
C VAL A 106 1.47 -5.06 5.94
N ARG A 107 2.58 -5.74 5.79
CA ARG A 107 2.89 -6.99 6.49
C ARG A 107 4.39 -7.11 6.68
N GLU A 108 4.79 -7.96 7.61
CA GLU A 108 6.19 -8.27 7.84
C GLU A 108 6.65 -9.43 6.95
N ILE A 109 7.89 -9.37 6.53
CA ILE A 109 8.64 -10.49 5.97
C ILE A 109 9.59 -10.97 7.06
N TYR A 110 9.40 -12.19 7.54
CA TYR A 110 10.23 -12.77 8.58
C TYR A 110 11.60 -13.22 8.05
N LYS A 111 12.56 -13.42 8.94
CA LYS A 111 13.93 -13.82 8.56
C LYS A 111 14.02 -15.15 7.84
N ASP A 112 13.07 -16.04 8.07
CA ASP A 112 12.93 -17.33 7.39
C ASP A 112 12.27 -17.22 6.01
N GLY A 113 11.85 -16.01 5.59
CA GLY A 113 11.19 -15.74 4.33
C GLY A 113 9.67 -15.90 4.37
N THR A 114 9.10 -16.34 5.49
CA THR A 114 7.64 -16.39 5.62
C THR A 114 7.03 -15.00 5.81
N LEU A 115 5.73 -14.92 5.56
CA LEU A 115 5.02 -13.65 5.57
C LEU A 115 4.06 -13.58 6.76
N GLY A 116 4.12 -12.49 7.50
CA GLY A 116 3.18 -12.19 8.59
C GLY A 116 1.75 -11.90 8.08
N PRO A 117 0.79 -11.68 8.98
CA PRO A 117 -0.56 -11.25 8.61
C PRO A 117 -0.59 -9.92 7.87
N VAL A 118 -1.62 -9.71 7.04
CA VAL A 118 -1.87 -8.43 6.38
C VAL A 118 -2.66 -7.52 7.31
N TYR A 119 -2.22 -6.26 7.39
CA TYR A 119 -2.91 -5.20 8.13
C TYR A 119 -3.09 -3.98 7.25
N PHE A 120 -4.17 -3.22 7.43
CA PHE A 120 -4.19 -1.85 6.97
C PHE A 120 -3.29 -1.00 7.85
N ILE A 121 -2.45 -0.17 7.23
CA ILE A 121 -1.63 0.82 7.94
C ILE A 121 -2.22 2.22 7.80
N ARG A 122 -3.03 2.42 6.78
CA ARG A 122 -3.76 3.66 6.52
C ARG A 122 -5.00 3.36 5.70
N TYR A 123 -6.09 4.02 6.02
CA TYR A 123 -7.28 4.08 5.17
C TYR A 123 -7.38 5.43 4.48
N ASN A 124 -7.87 5.44 3.26
CA ASN A 124 -8.28 6.68 2.64
C ASN A 124 -9.49 7.27 3.37
N SER A 125 -9.54 8.59 3.48
CA SER A 125 -10.55 9.29 4.28
C SER A 125 -12.00 9.07 3.81
N SER A 126 -12.16 8.68 2.55
CA SER A 126 -13.47 8.38 1.96
C SER A 126 -13.94 6.95 2.17
N TRP A 127 -13.12 6.10 2.79
CA TRP A 127 -13.42 4.68 2.97
C TRP A 127 -14.18 4.43 4.27
N ASP A 128 -15.21 3.56 4.21
CA ASP A 128 -15.87 3.04 5.41
C ASP A 128 -15.06 1.85 5.96
N THR A 129 -14.43 2.04 7.10
CA THR A 129 -13.53 1.05 7.72
C THR A 129 -14.26 -0.04 8.48
N ALA A 130 -15.57 0.10 8.72
CA ALA A 130 -16.30 -0.77 9.64
C ALA A 130 -16.35 -2.24 9.19
N LYS A 131 -16.22 -2.50 7.90
CA LYS A 131 -16.30 -3.85 7.32
C LYS A 131 -15.02 -4.29 6.63
N SER A 132 -13.89 -3.66 6.91
CA SER A 132 -12.62 -4.04 6.28
C SER A 132 -12.23 -5.47 6.63
N ALA A 133 -11.87 -6.28 5.62
CA ALA A 133 -11.53 -7.69 5.81
C ALA A 133 -10.17 -7.90 6.50
N PHE A 134 -9.27 -6.93 6.42
CA PHE A 134 -8.02 -6.95 7.17
C PHE A 134 -8.09 -5.99 8.35
N PRO A 135 -7.50 -6.34 9.50
CA PRO A 135 -7.48 -5.47 10.66
C PRO A 135 -6.54 -4.27 10.45
N PHE A 136 -6.67 -3.27 11.30
CA PHE A 136 -5.73 -2.15 11.34
C PHE A 136 -4.48 -2.51 12.14
N PHE A 137 -3.31 -2.07 11.75
CA PHE A 137 -2.02 -2.52 12.30
C PHE A 137 -1.89 -2.38 13.83
N THR A 138 -2.54 -1.36 14.42
CA THR A 138 -2.50 -1.14 15.88
C THR A 138 -3.19 -2.24 16.68
N THR A 139 -4.00 -3.08 16.02
CA THR A 139 -4.68 -4.22 16.68
C THR A 139 -3.79 -5.45 16.81
N SER A 140 -2.60 -5.42 16.20
CA SER A 140 -1.62 -6.51 16.34
C SER A 140 -1.19 -6.67 17.79
N LYS A 141 -1.06 -7.93 18.22
CA LYS A 141 -0.50 -8.28 19.53
C LYS A 141 1.02 -8.14 19.56
N ASP A 142 1.68 -8.16 18.42
CA ASP A 142 3.11 -7.94 18.29
C ASP A 142 3.44 -6.46 18.40
N LYS A 143 3.88 -6.05 19.57
CA LYS A 143 4.21 -4.65 19.88
C LYS A 143 5.39 -4.11 19.08
N ASP A 144 6.34 -4.97 18.74
CA ASP A 144 7.50 -4.60 17.95
C ASP A 144 7.12 -4.38 16.48
N PHE A 145 6.18 -5.18 15.95
CA PHE A 145 5.58 -4.92 14.64
C PHE A 145 4.86 -3.57 14.61
N VAL A 146 4.05 -3.27 15.64
CA VAL A 146 3.37 -1.97 15.75
C VAL A 146 4.37 -0.83 15.82
N ALA A 147 5.46 -0.99 16.59
CA ALA A 147 6.52 0.00 16.66
C ALA A 147 7.20 0.24 15.30
N ALA A 148 7.50 -0.84 14.57
CA ALA A 148 8.08 -0.75 13.22
C ALA A 148 7.13 -0.05 12.23
N CYS A 149 5.83 -0.29 12.32
CA CYS A 149 4.83 0.44 11.52
C CYS A 149 4.80 1.94 11.87
N ASN A 150 4.87 2.29 13.15
CA ASN A 150 4.92 3.69 13.57
C ASN A 150 6.21 4.38 13.10
N GLU A 151 7.34 3.69 13.12
CA GLU A 151 8.61 4.20 12.59
C GLU A 151 8.50 4.47 11.08
N LEU A 152 7.88 3.55 10.33
CA LEU A 152 7.59 3.73 8.91
C LEU A 152 6.74 4.98 8.67
N LEU A 153 5.65 5.15 9.44
CA LEU A 153 4.76 6.30 9.34
C LEU A 153 5.46 7.63 9.70
N GLY A 154 6.49 7.58 10.51
CA GLY A 154 7.34 8.73 10.84
C GLY A 154 8.45 9.01 9.82
N ASN A 155 8.62 8.17 8.80
CA ASN A 155 9.69 8.31 7.82
C ASN A 155 9.25 9.15 6.61
N PRO A 156 9.81 10.38 6.41
CA PRO A 156 9.38 11.27 5.33
C PRO A 156 9.55 10.68 3.92
N LEU A 157 10.59 9.88 3.68
CA LEU A 157 10.84 9.27 2.38
C LEU A 157 9.79 8.21 2.05
N MET A 158 9.42 7.40 3.03
CA MET A 158 8.36 6.40 2.83
C MET A 158 6.99 7.04 2.63
N MET A 159 6.72 8.14 3.34
CA MET A 159 5.47 8.88 3.25
C MET A 159 5.35 9.70 1.96
N GLN A 160 6.46 10.02 1.31
CA GLN A 160 6.48 10.82 0.08
C GLN A 160 5.63 10.22 -1.04
N GLN A 161 5.68 8.92 -1.23
CA GLN A 161 4.86 8.21 -2.23
C GLN A 161 3.35 8.36 -2.00
N TRP A 162 2.92 8.65 -0.77
CA TRP A 162 1.51 8.72 -0.41
C TRP A 162 0.87 10.06 -0.78
N VAL A 163 1.69 11.07 -1.02
CA VAL A 163 1.23 12.39 -1.48
C VAL A 163 0.51 12.30 -2.83
N GLU A 164 0.97 11.39 -3.68
CA GLU A 164 0.38 11.19 -5.01
C GLU A 164 -1.04 10.62 -4.97
N GLU A 165 -1.47 10.04 -3.86
CA GLU A 165 -2.85 9.59 -3.69
C GLU A 165 -3.84 10.76 -3.60
N ALA A 166 -3.32 11.98 -3.47
CA ALA A 166 -4.10 13.22 -3.47
C ALA A 166 -5.29 13.22 -2.49
N ASP A 167 -5.20 12.46 -1.41
CA ASP A 167 -6.22 12.48 -0.36
C ASP A 167 -6.08 13.74 0.48
N ARG A 168 -6.89 14.73 0.15
CA ARG A 168 -6.85 16.07 0.80
C ARG A 168 -7.21 16.03 2.28
N ASN A 169 -7.84 14.98 2.74
CA ASN A 169 -8.24 14.81 4.13
C ASN A 169 -7.33 13.84 4.90
N ASP A 170 -6.18 13.49 4.32
CA ASP A 170 -5.21 12.63 4.96
C ASP A 170 -4.62 13.31 6.20
N PRO A 171 -4.80 12.75 7.40
CA PRO A 171 -4.25 13.34 8.62
C PRO A 171 -2.73 13.21 8.71
N LEU A 172 -2.13 12.26 7.98
CA LEU A 172 -0.69 11.98 8.02
C LEU A 172 0.08 12.85 7.04
N ILE A 173 -0.54 13.17 5.90
CA ILE A 173 0.07 13.99 4.85
C ILE A 173 -0.92 15.09 4.46
N PRO A 174 -1.05 16.13 5.27
CA PRO A 174 -1.91 17.24 4.92
C PRO A 174 -1.36 17.96 3.69
N LEU A 175 -2.06 17.87 2.58
CA LEU A 175 -1.75 18.67 1.41
C LEU A 175 -2.02 20.14 1.75
N LYS A 176 -0.97 20.93 1.83
CA LYS A 176 -1.10 22.39 1.92
C LYS A 176 -1.77 22.88 0.63
N LYS A 177 -2.70 23.82 0.75
CA LYS A 177 -3.49 24.35 -0.36
C LYS A 177 -2.65 24.80 -1.56
N ASP A 178 -1.41 25.21 -1.32
CA ASP A 178 -0.52 25.83 -2.30
C ASP A 178 0.61 24.90 -2.79
N VAL A 179 0.63 23.66 -2.30
CA VAL A 179 1.67 22.70 -2.65
C VAL A 179 1.09 21.72 -3.66
N LYS A 180 1.60 21.76 -4.90
CA LYS A 180 1.30 20.73 -5.90
C LYS A 180 1.86 19.40 -5.41
N ALA A 181 1.17 18.31 -5.70
CA ALA A 181 1.56 16.96 -5.28
C ALA A 181 3.04 16.63 -5.56
N PHE A 182 3.57 17.16 -6.63
CA PHE A 182 4.96 16.94 -7.07
C PHE A 182 6.01 17.86 -6.41
N SER A 183 5.63 18.79 -5.56
CA SER A 183 6.60 19.71 -4.94
C SER A 183 7.56 19.03 -3.98
N TYR A 184 7.27 17.80 -3.58
CA TYR A 184 8.19 17.00 -2.76
C TYR A 184 9.37 16.44 -3.54
N TYR A 185 9.27 16.36 -4.86
CA TYR A 185 10.34 15.89 -5.74
C TYR A 185 11.22 17.02 -6.28
N HIS A 186 10.93 18.27 -5.89
CA HIS A 186 11.67 19.43 -6.32
C HIS A 186 12.42 20.06 -5.16
N LEU A 187 13.70 20.24 -5.33
CA LEU A 187 14.48 21.13 -4.47
C LEU A 187 14.03 22.59 -4.71
N ASN A 188 14.27 23.46 -3.73
CA ASN A 188 13.91 24.87 -3.79
C ASN A 188 14.44 25.63 -5.03
N ASN A 189 15.43 25.08 -5.71
CA ASN A 189 16.02 25.61 -6.93
C ASN A 189 15.47 24.99 -8.23
N GLY A 190 14.38 24.20 -8.14
CA GLY A 190 13.78 23.55 -9.29
C GLY A 190 14.47 22.26 -9.75
N GLN A 191 15.48 21.78 -9.03
CA GLN A 191 16.08 20.49 -9.31
C GLN A 191 15.16 19.38 -8.79
N VAL A 192 15.03 18.32 -9.59
CA VAL A 192 14.32 17.10 -9.19
C VAL A 192 15.27 16.23 -8.39
N VAL A 193 14.81 15.72 -7.26
CA VAL A 193 15.58 14.81 -6.40
C VAL A 193 15.39 13.37 -6.87
#